data_78bb9cd6d2881620adda6e2cf196205d
#
_entry.id   78bb9cd6d2881620adda6e2cf196205d
#
_cell.length_a   1.000
_cell.length_b   1.000
_cell.length_c   1.000
_cell.angle_alpha   90.00
_cell.angle_beta   90.00
_cell.angle_gamma   90.00
#
_symmetry.space_group_name_H-M   'P 1'
#
loop_
_entity.id
_entity.type
_entity.pdbx_description
1 polymer ?
#
loop_
_entity_poly.entity_id
_entity_poly.type
_entity_poly.pdbx_seq_one_letter_code
_entity_poly.pdbx_strand_id
1 'polypeptide(L)' 'MCGIAGIVTTRENKKELIEKMSERIKHRGPDGEGYYIDENIALAHRRLSIIDLSTGNQPIYNEDESLVIVYNGE' A
#
# COMPACT_ATOMS: atom_id res chain seq x y z
N MET A 1 5.66 -5.24 -12.24
CA MET A 1 5.91 -3.99 -11.51
C MET A 1 4.80 -3.73 -10.52
N CYS A 2 5.15 -3.19 -9.38
CA CYS A 2 4.17 -2.88 -8.35
C CYS A 2 3.59 -1.48 -8.55
N GLY A 3 2.60 -1.13 -7.75
CA GLY A 3 2.02 0.20 -7.73
C GLY A 3 1.86 0.68 -6.30
N ILE A 4 2.04 1.96 -6.09
CA ILE A 4 1.84 2.59 -4.79
C ILE A 4 0.91 3.78 -4.93
N ALA A 5 0.18 4.08 -3.88
CA ALA A 5 -0.67 5.26 -3.81
C ALA A 5 -0.64 5.81 -2.39
N GLY A 6 -0.84 7.10 -2.27
CA GLY A 6 -0.84 7.74 -0.97
C GLY A 6 -1.69 8.99 -0.96
N ILE A 7 -2.24 9.31 0.19
CA ILE A 7 -3.01 10.53 0.39
C ILE A 7 -2.71 11.06 1.79
N VAL A 8 -2.49 12.36 1.86
CA VAL A 8 -2.26 13.06 3.13
C VAL A 8 -3.49 13.92 3.39
N THR A 9 -4.29 13.54 4.37
CA THR A 9 -5.53 14.21 4.68
C THR A 9 -5.99 13.86 6.08
N THR A 10 -6.76 14.75 6.68
CA THR A 10 -7.41 14.49 7.96
C THR A 10 -8.85 13.98 7.79
N ARG A 11 -9.31 13.82 6.55
CA ARG A 11 -10.68 13.36 6.29
C ARG A 11 -10.90 11.96 6.82
N GLU A 12 -12.08 11.73 7.37
CA GLU A 12 -12.44 10.42 7.90
C GLU A 12 -12.64 9.37 6.81
N ASN A 13 -12.96 9.80 5.60
CA ASN A 13 -13.19 8.88 4.50
C ASN A 13 -11.92 8.49 3.74
N LYS A 14 -10.73 8.70 4.32
CA LYS A 14 -9.50 8.40 3.60
C LYS A 14 -9.33 6.92 3.29
N LYS A 15 -9.90 6.04 4.13
CA LYS A 15 -9.89 4.61 3.83
C LYS A 15 -10.59 4.32 2.50
N GLU A 16 -11.77 4.89 2.33
CA GLU A 16 -12.53 4.73 1.10
C GLU A 16 -11.78 5.31 -0.10
N LEU A 17 -11.17 6.48 0.09
CA LEU A 17 -10.42 7.13 -0.97
C LEU A 17 -9.20 6.31 -1.38
N ILE A 18 -8.43 5.80 -0.41
CA ILE A 18 -7.23 5.03 -0.72
C ILE A 18 -7.58 3.70 -1.38
N GLU A 19 -8.70 3.11 -1.02
CA GLU A 19 -9.16 1.88 -1.66
C GLU A 19 -9.50 2.13 -3.12
N LYS A 20 -10.13 3.25 -3.42
CA LYS A 20 -10.43 3.63 -4.81
C LYS A 20 -9.17 3.90 -5.60
N MET A 21 -8.20 4.57 -4.99
CA MET A 21 -6.92 4.82 -5.62
C MET A 21 -6.18 3.52 -5.92
N SER A 22 -6.18 2.61 -4.95
CA SER A 22 -5.56 1.30 -5.11
C SER A 22 -6.19 0.51 -6.25
N GLU A 23 -7.51 0.56 -6.36
CA GLU A 23 -8.22 -0.14 -7.43
C GLU A 23 -7.78 0.34 -8.81
N ARG A 24 -7.49 1.63 -8.93
CA ARG A 24 -7.06 2.20 -10.20
C ARG A 24 -5.69 1.74 -10.65
N ILE A 25 -4.86 1.31 -9.72
CA ILE A 25 -3.51 0.83 -10.04
C ILE A 25 -3.41 -0.69 -9.93
N LYS A 26 -4.52 -1.37 -9.81
CA LYS A 26 -4.57 -2.84 -9.68
C LYS A 26 -3.86 -3.54 -10.82
N HIS A 27 -3.94 -2.99 -12.03
CA HIS A 27 -3.29 -3.58 -13.19
C HIS A 27 -1.76 -3.68 -13.06
N ARG A 28 -1.16 -2.88 -12.18
CA ARG A 28 0.28 -2.90 -11.95
C ARG A 28 0.69 -3.98 -10.96
N GLY A 29 -0.23 -4.39 -10.07
CA GLY A 29 0.08 -5.37 -9.06
C GLY A 29 -1.14 -6.15 -8.66
N PRO A 30 -1.55 -7.14 -9.48
CA PRO A 30 -2.77 -7.90 -9.20
C PRO A 30 -2.61 -9.01 -8.17
N ASP A 31 -1.38 -9.31 -7.75
CA ASP A 31 -1.10 -10.46 -6.88
C ASP A 31 -1.35 -10.20 -5.41
N GLY A 32 -1.44 -8.95 -5.01
CA GLY A 32 -1.70 -8.64 -3.61
C GLY A 32 -1.89 -7.16 -3.40
N GLU A 33 -2.45 -6.82 -2.25
CA GLU A 33 -2.66 -5.45 -1.85
C GLU A 33 -2.37 -5.28 -0.37
N GLY A 34 -1.95 -4.09 0.01
CA GLY A 34 -1.72 -3.75 1.40
C GLY A 34 -2.02 -2.29 1.63
N TYR A 35 -2.43 -1.97 2.86
CA TYR A 35 -2.82 -0.62 3.23
C TYR A 35 -2.26 -0.24 4.59
N TYR A 36 -1.98 1.04 4.74
CA TYR A 36 -1.73 1.65 6.04
C TYR A 36 -2.57 2.91 6.14
N ILE A 37 -3.32 3.06 7.22
CA ILE A 37 -4.22 4.20 7.41
C ILE A 37 -4.02 4.75 8.82
N ASP A 38 -3.78 6.05 8.90
CA ASP A 38 -3.57 6.77 10.15
C ASP A 38 -4.43 8.04 10.10
N GLU A 39 -4.35 8.86 11.13
CA GLU A 39 -5.15 10.09 11.22
C GLU A 39 -4.92 11.03 10.05
N ASN A 40 -3.69 11.12 9.58
CA ASN A 40 -3.28 12.12 8.59
C ASN A 40 -2.88 11.55 7.26
N ILE A 41 -2.80 10.22 7.12
CA ILE A 41 -2.23 9.62 5.93
C ILE A 41 -2.86 8.27 5.66
N ALA A 42 -2.96 7.94 4.38
CA ALA A 42 -3.30 6.60 3.94
C ALA A 42 -2.35 6.20 2.82
N LEU A 43 -1.84 4.99 2.90
CA LEU A 43 -0.93 4.42 1.90
C LEU A 43 -1.50 3.12 1.38
N ALA A 44 -1.23 2.82 0.11
CA ALA A 44 -1.63 1.58 -0.51
C ALA A 44 -0.50 1.03 -1.36
N HIS A 45 -0.44 -0.29 -1.43
CA HIS A 45 0.53 -0.99 -2.27
C HIS A 45 -0.19 -2.10 -3.02
N ARG A 46 0.07 -2.18 -4.31
CA ARG A 46 -0.35 -3.30 -5.16
C ARG A 46 0.89 -4.06 -5.58
N ARG A 47 0.86 -5.35 -5.39
CA ARG A 47 2.04 -6.19 -5.59
C ARG A 47 1.92 -7.02 -6.86
N LEU A 48 2.99 -7.01 -7.66
CA LEU A 48 3.21 -7.99 -8.70
C LEU A 48 4.34 -8.89 -8.21
N SER A 49 4.02 -10.12 -7.88
CA SER A 49 4.97 -11.05 -7.31
C SER A 49 5.63 -11.84 -8.42
N ILE A 50 6.93 -11.67 -8.57
CA ILE A 50 7.70 -12.33 -9.61
C ILE A 50 8.39 -13.57 -9.06
N ILE A 51 8.87 -13.50 -7.83
CA ILE A 51 9.72 -14.54 -7.26
C ILE A 51 9.02 -15.35 -6.19
N ASP A 52 8.35 -14.70 -5.24
CA ASP A 52 7.80 -15.39 -4.07
C ASP A 52 6.51 -14.70 -3.61
N LEU A 53 5.42 -15.43 -3.64
CA LEU A 53 4.11 -14.92 -3.20
C LEU A 53 3.98 -14.83 -1.69
N SER A 54 4.81 -15.58 -0.94
CA SER A 54 4.68 -15.63 0.51
C SER A 54 5.49 -14.56 1.24
N THR A 55 6.40 -13.88 0.55
CA THR A 55 7.24 -12.86 1.15
C THR A 55 7.10 -11.53 0.41
N GLY A 56 7.67 -10.48 0.97
CA GLY A 56 7.65 -9.16 0.34
C GLY A 56 6.32 -8.43 0.40
N ASN A 57 5.45 -8.84 1.30
CA ASN A 57 4.17 -8.15 1.48
C ASN A 57 4.38 -6.76 2.06
N GLN A 58 3.57 -5.82 1.64
CA GLN A 58 3.66 -4.43 2.08
C GLN A 58 2.30 -3.96 2.58
N PRO A 59 2.24 -2.96 3.44
CA PRO A 59 3.37 -2.16 3.93
C PRO A 59 4.31 -2.93 4.85
N ILE A 60 5.52 -2.41 4.97
CA ILE A 60 6.55 -2.99 5.85
C ILE A 60 6.71 -2.08 7.07
N TYR A 61 6.75 -2.66 8.24
CA TYR A 61 6.86 -1.94 9.50
C TYR A 61 8.21 -2.21 10.16
N ASN A 62 8.69 -1.24 10.94
CA ASN A 62 9.85 -1.49 11.79
C ASN A 62 9.40 -2.23 13.05
N GLU A 63 10.34 -2.53 13.96
CA GLU A 63 10.10 -3.41 15.10
C GLU A 63 8.97 -2.94 16.02
N ASP A 64 8.88 -1.62 16.28
CA ASP A 64 7.86 -1.06 17.17
C ASP A 64 6.70 -0.42 16.41
N GLU A 65 6.67 -0.61 15.09
CA GLU A 65 5.65 -0.07 14.20
C GLU A 65 5.53 1.45 14.20
N SER A 66 6.60 2.13 14.60
CA SER A 66 6.63 3.59 14.54
C SER A 66 6.91 4.11 13.13
N LEU A 67 7.45 3.26 12.25
CA LEU A 67 7.72 3.59 10.86
C LEU A 67 7.07 2.57 9.96
N VAL A 68 6.60 3.03 8.81
CA VAL A 68 5.99 2.17 7.81
C VAL A 68 6.46 2.64 6.43
N ILE A 69 6.68 1.69 5.53
CA ILE A 69 7.10 2.00 4.18
C ILE A 69 6.33 1.16 3.17
N VAL A 70 5.97 1.80 2.06
CA VAL A 70 5.56 1.11 0.84
C VAL A 70 6.49 1.60 -0.27
N TYR A 71 6.90 0.70 -1.16
CA TYR A 71 7.74 1.14 -2.26
C TYR A 71 7.52 0.27 -3.49
N ASN A 72 7.83 0.83 -4.64
CA ASN A 72 7.77 0.14 -5.92
C ASN A 72 9.20 -0.24 -6.29
N GLY A 73 9.53 -1.50 -6.04
CA GLY A 73 10.86 -2.02 -6.31
C GLY A 73 10.81 -3.51 -6.58
N GLU A 74 11.96 -4.04 -6.91
CA GLU A 74 12.08 -5.47 -7.20
C GLU A 74 12.64 -6.24 -6.03
#